data_0a885deb26877df41f9e4e9696f32519
#
_entry.id   0a885deb26877df41f9e4e9696f32519
#
_cell.length_a   1.000
_cell.length_b   1.000
_cell.length_c   1.000
_cell.angle_alpha   90.00
_cell.angle_beta   90.00
_cell.angle_gamma   90.00
#
_symmetry.space_group_name_H-M   'P 1'
#
loop_
_entity.id
_entity.type
_entity.pdbx_description
1 polymer ?
#
loop_
_entity_poly.entity_id
_entity_poly.type
_entity_poly.pdbx_seq_one_letter_code
_entity_poly.pdbx_strand_id
1 'polypeptide(L)'
;MADKLTPEQRHRCMANIRSKNTKPEVIVRKFLFAHGFRFRINVKRLPGTPDIVLKKYRTCIFINGCFWHGHEGCRYYVLPKSNTEFWKAKIERNRERDLDRRIKLRDMGWHVIQFWECQLKPKVREENLQGLLYTLNKIMLLNFQPKPYQVEEAPMTIAAENDLVYRKKALSLSPGTDKKA
;
A
#
# COMPACT_ATOMS: atom_id res chain seq x y z
N MET A 1 -36.91 -7.55 -3.86
CA MET A 1 -37.62 -6.52 -4.64
C MET A 1 -37.63 -6.95 -6.09
N ALA A 2 -38.77 -6.86 -6.77
CA ALA A 2 -38.81 -7.07 -8.23
C ALA A 2 -38.01 -5.94 -8.90
N ASP A 3 -37.36 -6.27 -10.01
CA ASP A 3 -36.63 -5.29 -10.79
C ASP A 3 -37.62 -4.32 -11.45
N LYS A 4 -37.47 -3.04 -11.09
CA LYS A 4 -38.35 -1.96 -11.57
C LYS A 4 -37.89 -1.33 -12.90
N LEU A 5 -36.72 -1.76 -13.42
CA LEU A 5 -36.11 -1.16 -14.61
C LEU A 5 -36.58 -1.89 -15.88
N THR A 6 -36.90 -1.13 -16.95
CA THR A 6 -37.09 -1.71 -18.27
C THR A 6 -35.75 -2.27 -18.81
N PRO A 7 -35.79 -3.17 -19.81
CA PRO A 7 -34.59 -3.70 -20.46
C PRO A 7 -33.66 -2.60 -20.97
N GLU A 8 -34.19 -1.52 -21.54
CA GLU A 8 -33.43 -0.38 -22.08
C GLU A 8 -32.79 0.44 -20.95
N GLN A 9 -33.55 0.69 -19.88
CA GLN A 9 -33.02 1.38 -18.69
C GLN A 9 -31.89 0.56 -18.06
N ARG A 10 -32.04 -0.75 -17.95
CA ARG A 10 -31.02 -1.65 -17.46
C ARG A 10 -29.78 -1.63 -18.34
N HIS A 11 -29.94 -1.74 -19.66
CA HIS A 11 -28.84 -1.66 -20.62
C HIS A 11 -28.05 -0.36 -20.44
N ARG A 12 -28.75 0.78 -20.34
CA ARG A 12 -28.14 2.10 -20.11
C ARG A 12 -27.39 2.16 -18.77
N CYS A 13 -27.96 1.62 -17.69
CA CYS A 13 -27.29 1.55 -16.39
C CYS A 13 -26.01 0.72 -16.47
N MET A 14 -26.05 -0.44 -17.14
CA MET A 14 -24.89 -1.31 -17.30
C MET A 14 -23.80 -0.69 -18.18
N ALA A 15 -24.17 0.00 -19.25
CA ALA A 15 -23.23 0.71 -20.12
C ALA A 15 -22.50 1.86 -19.40
N ASN A 16 -23.14 2.48 -18.43
CA ASN A 16 -22.56 3.58 -17.64
C ASN A 16 -21.65 3.12 -16.49
N ILE A 17 -21.50 1.81 -16.25
CA ILE A 17 -20.62 1.29 -15.21
C ILE A 17 -19.16 1.48 -15.65
N ARG A 18 -18.47 2.35 -14.93
CA ARG A 18 -17.04 2.60 -15.18
C ARG A 18 -16.20 1.43 -14.67
N SER A 19 -15.28 0.96 -15.51
CA SER A 19 -14.29 -0.07 -15.15
C SER A 19 -13.00 0.49 -14.56
N LYS A 20 -12.84 1.82 -14.54
CA LYS A 20 -11.66 2.53 -14.04
C LYS A 20 -12.04 3.89 -13.45
N ASN A 21 -11.21 4.39 -12.56
CA ASN A 21 -11.41 5.66 -11.87
C ASN A 21 -12.77 5.72 -11.16
N THR A 22 -13.17 4.62 -10.57
CA THR A 22 -14.37 4.53 -9.75
C THR A 22 -14.23 5.39 -8.49
N LYS A 23 -15.37 5.81 -7.89
CA LYS A 23 -15.34 6.56 -6.63
C LYS A 23 -14.49 5.88 -5.54
N PRO A 24 -14.63 4.57 -5.28
CA PRO A 24 -13.78 3.85 -4.33
C PRO A 24 -12.29 3.99 -4.62
N GLU A 25 -11.87 3.78 -5.87
CA GLU A 25 -10.46 3.91 -6.26
C GLU A 25 -9.92 5.32 -6.00
N VAL A 26 -10.69 6.36 -6.37
CA VAL A 26 -10.27 7.75 -6.19
C VAL A 26 -10.13 8.09 -4.71
N ILE A 27 -11.03 7.59 -3.84
CA ILE A 27 -10.95 7.80 -2.39
C ILE A 27 -9.65 7.23 -1.83
N VAL A 28 -9.33 5.97 -2.14
CA VAL A 28 -8.11 5.32 -1.65
C VAL A 28 -6.86 6.01 -2.19
N ARG A 29 -6.85 6.37 -3.47
CA ARG A 29 -5.73 7.10 -4.09
C ARG A 29 -5.46 8.44 -3.43
N LYS A 30 -6.51 9.25 -3.19
CA LYS A 30 -6.39 10.54 -2.51
C LYS A 30 -5.84 10.36 -1.09
N PHE A 31 -6.36 9.40 -0.35
CA PHE A 31 -5.91 9.09 1.00
C PHE A 31 -4.42 8.70 1.02
N LEU A 32 -4.02 7.75 0.19
CA LEU A 32 -2.62 7.32 0.12
C LEU A 32 -1.67 8.45 -0.29
N PHE A 33 -2.08 9.26 -1.26
CA PHE A 33 -1.28 10.40 -1.71
C PHE A 33 -1.08 11.44 -0.60
N ALA A 34 -2.14 11.75 0.16
CA ALA A 34 -2.10 12.67 1.29
C ALA A 34 -1.16 12.17 2.42
N HIS A 35 -1.02 10.84 2.57
CA HIS A 35 -0.11 10.22 3.53
C HIS A 35 1.30 9.95 2.96
N GLY A 36 1.68 10.62 1.88
CA GLY A 36 3.04 10.56 1.33
C GLY A 36 3.34 9.34 0.47
N PHE A 37 2.40 8.43 0.24
CA PHE A 37 2.62 7.28 -0.64
C PHE A 37 2.64 7.69 -2.11
N ARG A 38 3.60 7.15 -2.85
CA ARG A 38 3.68 7.30 -4.32
C ARG A 38 3.41 5.95 -4.96
N PHE A 39 2.52 5.93 -5.94
CA PHE A 39 2.03 4.69 -6.55
C PHE A 39 1.82 4.85 -8.06
N ARG A 40 1.69 3.72 -8.74
CA ARG A 40 1.22 3.64 -10.12
C ARG A 40 -0.18 3.04 -10.14
N ILE A 41 -0.95 3.36 -11.17
CA ILE A 41 -2.32 2.87 -11.32
C ILE A 41 -2.43 1.96 -12.54
N ASN A 42 -3.31 0.96 -12.45
CA ASN A 42 -3.71 0.08 -13.57
C ASN A 42 -2.49 -0.50 -14.33
N VAL A 43 -1.51 -1.07 -13.61
CA VAL A 43 -0.27 -1.57 -14.21
C VAL A 43 -0.52 -2.88 -14.95
N LYS A 44 -0.63 -2.82 -16.28
CA LYS A 44 -0.96 -3.97 -17.15
C LYS A 44 0.05 -5.12 -17.11
N ARG A 45 1.30 -4.86 -16.74
CA ARG A 45 2.37 -5.87 -16.65
C ARG A 45 2.20 -6.83 -15.48
N LEU A 46 1.36 -6.47 -14.51
CA LEU A 46 1.10 -7.30 -13.34
C LEU A 46 -0.19 -8.10 -13.50
N PRO A 47 -0.25 -9.36 -13.02
CA PRO A 47 -1.45 -10.17 -13.05
C PRO A 47 -2.65 -9.41 -12.46
N GLY A 48 -3.76 -9.43 -13.17
CA GLY A 48 -5.00 -8.77 -12.75
C GLY A 48 -5.04 -7.25 -12.87
N THR A 49 -3.97 -6.60 -13.34
CA THR A 49 -3.93 -5.14 -13.52
C THR A 49 -4.36 -4.40 -12.24
N PRO A 50 -3.58 -4.48 -11.13
CA PRO A 50 -3.96 -3.90 -9.86
C PRO A 50 -4.30 -2.41 -9.96
N ASP A 51 -5.31 -1.94 -9.20
CA ASP A 51 -5.78 -0.56 -9.21
C ASP A 51 -4.73 0.42 -8.69
N ILE A 52 -3.92 -0.04 -7.71
CA ILE A 52 -2.83 0.73 -7.12
C ILE A 52 -1.62 -0.19 -6.92
N VAL A 53 -0.45 0.27 -7.33
CA VAL A 53 0.83 -0.45 -7.20
C VAL A 53 1.85 0.42 -6.50
N LEU A 54 2.22 0.03 -5.31
CA LEU A 54 3.26 0.65 -4.47
C LEU A 54 4.58 -0.09 -4.71
N LYS A 55 5.32 0.28 -5.77
CA LYS A 55 6.53 -0.44 -6.20
C LYS A 55 7.58 -0.52 -5.08
N LYS A 56 7.81 0.59 -4.36
CA LYS A 56 8.78 0.66 -3.26
C LYS A 56 8.52 -0.40 -2.17
N TYR A 57 7.25 -0.71 -1.93
CA TYR A 57 6.81 -1.64 -0.89
C TYR A 57 6.41 -3.00 -1.45
N ARG A 58 6.61 -3.25 -2.76
CA ARG A 58 6.16 -4.46 -3.46
C ARG A 58 4.71 -4.82 -3.10
N THR A 59 3.83 -3.83 -3.09
CA THR A 59 2.44 -4.01 -2.66
C THR A 59 1.48 -3.62 -3.78
N CYS A 60 0.53 -4.51 -4.04
CA CYS A 60 -0.59 -4.33 -4.96
C CYS A 60 -1.90 -4.22 -4.18
N ILE A 61 -2.74 -3.25 -4.53
CA ILE A 61 -4.06 -3.07 -3.92
C ILE A 61 -5.11 -3.21 -5.02
N PHE A 62 -6.09 -4.09 -4.77
CA PHE A 62 -7.30 -4.24 -5.56
C PHE A 62 -8.48 -3.64 -4.81
N ILE A 63 -9.31 -2.86 -5.51
CA ILE A 63 -10.49 -2.22 -4.94
C ILE A 63 -11.73 -2.80 -5.61
N ASN A 64 -12.30 -3.79 -4.94
CA ASN A 64 -13.34 -4.64 -5.50
C ASN A 64 -14.74 -4.13 -5.17
N GLY A 65 -15.60 -4.01 -6.19
CA GLY A 65 -17.03 -3.82 -6.00
C GLY A 65 -17.67 -5.08 -5.41
N CYS A 66 -18.49 -4.91 -4.36
CA CYS A 66 -19.04 -6.05 -3.60
C CYS A 66 -19.86 -7.02 -4.45
N PHE A 67 -20.66 -6.50 -5.37
CA PHE A 67 -21.47 -7.34 -6.27
C PHE A 67 -20.60 -8.11 -7.28
N TRP A 68 -19.70 -7.39 -7.98
CA TRP A 68 -18.95 -7.95 -9.11
C TRP A 68 -17.95 -9.03 -8.73
N HIS A 69 -17.45 -8.96 -7.49
CA HIS A 69 -16.43 -9.87 -6.96
C HIS A 69 -16.95 -10.80 -5.86
N GLY A 70 -18.29 -10.84 -5.68
CA GLY A 70 -18.95 -11.80 -4.79
C GLY A 70 -18.52 -11.68 -3.32
N HIS A 71 -18.62 -10.48 -2.74
CA HIS A 71 -18.23 -10.25 -1.35
C HIS A 71 -19.17 -10.96 -0.39
N GLU A 72 -18.79 -12.12 0.12
CA GLU A 72 -19.58 -12.95 1.02
C GLU A 72 -19.93 -12.23 2.34
N GLY A 73 -21.12 -12.51 2.87
CA GLY A 73 -21.62 -11.88 4.09
C GLY A 73 -21.92 -10.38 3.97
N CYS A 74 -21.77 -9.79 2.79
CA CYS A 74 -21.96 -8.36 2.57
C CYS A 74 -23.38 -8.05 2.12
N ARG A 75 -24.05 -7.11 2.80
CA ARG A 75 -25.40 -6.64 2.43
C ARG A 75 -25.49 -6.04 1.02
N TYR A 76 -24.38 -5.65 0.41
CA TYR A 76 -24.31 -5.10 -0.95
C TYR A 76 -24.07 -6.18 -2.01
N TYR A 77 -23.89 -7.43 -1.60
CA TYR A 77 -23.82 -8.58 -2.48
C TYR A 77 -25.16 -9.32 -2.45
N VAL A 78 -26.05 -8.97 -3.36
CA VAL A 78 -27.34 -9.60 -3.51
C VAL A 78 -27.51 -10.03 -4.96
N LEU A 79 -27.71 -11.33 -5.17
CA LEU A 79 -27.95 -11.86 -6.51
C LEU A 79 -29.30 -11.38 -7.03
N PRO A 80 -29.39 -10.93 -8.30
CA PRO A 80 -30.65 -10.58 -8.93
C PRO A 80 -31.57 -11.79 -9.02
N LYS A 81 -32.85 -11.57 -8.84
CA LYS A 81 -33.86 -12.63 -9.01
C LYS A 81 -34.06 -13.05 -10.48
N SER A 82 -33.76 -12.16 -11.42
CA SER A 82 -33.76 -12.44 -12.84
C SER A 82 -32.40 -12.96 -13.30
N ASN A 83 -32.37 -14.02 -14.10
CA ASN A 83 -31.15 -14.65 -14.60
C ASN A 83 -30.15 -15.03 -13.52
N THR A 84 -30.65 -15.55 -12.39
CA THR A 84 -29.85 -15.87 -11.19
C THR A 84 -28.68 -16.80 -11.52
N GLU A 85 -28.91 -17.84 -12.29
CA GLU A 85 -27.86 -18.81 -12.66
C GLU A 85 -26.75 -18.17 -13.50
N PHE A 86 -27.11 -17.29 -14.43
CA PHE A 86 -26.13 -16.53 -15.20
C PHE A 86 -25.24 -15.68 -14.29
N TRP A 87 -25.85 -14.95 -13.35
CA TRP A 87 -25.11 -14.09 -12.42
C TRP A 87 -24.24 -14.90 -11.47
N LYS A 88 -24.75 -16.01 -10.95
CA LYS A 88 -24.01 -16.91 -10.09
C LYS A 88 -22.75 -17.44 -10.79
N ALA A 89 -22.92 -18.01 -12.00
CA ALA A 89 -21.80 -18.50 -12.79
C ALA A 89 -20.80 -17.40 -13.17
N LYS A 90 -21.27 -16.18 -13.46
CA LYS A 90 -20.40 -15.05 -13.80
C LYS A 90 -19.58 -14.58 -12.61
N ILE A 91 -20.19 -14.47 -11.44
CA ILE A 91 -19.51 -14.03 -10.22
C ILE A 91 -18.52 -15.09 -9.77
N GLU A 92 -18.86 -16.37 -9.84
CA GLU A 92 -17.92 -17.46 -9.50
C GLU A 92 -16.68 -17.42 -10.39
N ARG A 93 -16.83 -17.31 -11.70
CA ARG A 93 -15.69 -17.12 -12.62
C ARG A 93 -14.87 -15.88 -12.31
N ASN A 94 -15.48 -14.79 -11.84
CA ASN A 94 -14.74 -13.61 -11.41
C ASN A 94 -13.91 -13.91 -10.14
N ARG A 95 -14.49 -14.63 -9.16
CA ARG A 95 -13.81 -15.02 -7.91
C ARG A 95 -12.61 -15.93 -8.15
N GLU A 96 -12.79 -16.96 -8.98
CA GLU A 96 -11.71 -17.88 -9.39
C GLU A 96 -10.56 -17.13 -10.05
N ARG A 97 -10.89 -16.27 -11.01
CA ARG A 97 -9.91 -15.43 -11.70
C ARG A 97 -9.18 -14.47 -10.75
N ASP A 98 -9.90 -13.88 -9.80
CA ASP A 98 -9.30 -12.96 -8.83
C ASP A 98 -8.40 -13.70 -7.85
N LEU A 99 -8.75 -14.93 -7.47
CA LEU A 99 -7.92 -15.81 -6.65
C LEU A 99 -6.62 -16.18 -7.38
N ASP A 100 -6.71 -16.66 -8.63
CA ASP A 100 -5.55 -17.00 -9.47
C ASP A 100 -4.59 -15.81 -9.60
N ARG A 101 -5.11 -14.61 -9.86
CA ARG A 101 -4.30 -13.38 -9.96
C ARG A 101 -3.59 -13.03 -8.68
N ARG A 102 -4.25 -13.19 -7.53
CA ARG A 102 -3.65 -12.95 -6.21
C ARG A 102 -2.54 -13.95 -5.90
N ILE A 103 -2.74 -15.22 -6.24
CA ILE A 103 -1.73 -16.26 -6.08
C ILE A 103 -0.50 -15.90 -6.93
N LYS A 104 -0.67 -15.65 -8.23
CA LYS A 104 0.41 -15.27 -9.14
C LYS A 104 1.20 -14.05 -8.64
N LEU A 105 0.52 -13.04 -8.11
CA LEU A 105 1.22 -11.88 -7.54
C LEU A 105 2.02 -12.23 -6.29
N ARG A 106 1.48 -13.07 -5.41
CA ARG A 106 2.20 -13.54 -4.21
C ARG A 106 3.44 -14.36 -4.58
N ASP A 107 3.32 -15.24 -5.56
CA ASP A 107 4.45 -16.04 -6.07
C ASP A 107 5.55 -15.17 -6.68
N MET A 108 5.17 -14.02 -7.26
CA MET A 108 6.10 -12.99 -7.71
C MET A 108 6.68 -12.14 -6.55
N GLY A 109 6.36 -12.45 -5.29
CA GLY A 109 6.82 -11.73 -4.10
C GLY A 109 6.14 -10.38 -3.86
N TRP A 110 4.89 -10.19 -4.34
CA TRP A 110 4.10 -9.02 -4.06
C TRP A 110 3.17 -9.23 -2.86
N HIS A 111 3.10 -8.26 -1.98
CA HIS A 111 2.01 -8.18 -1.00
C HIS A 111 0.73 -7.78 -1.72
N VAL A 112 -0.36 -8.52 -1.48
CA VAL A 112 -1.64 -8.25 -2.12
C VAL A 112 -2.67 -7.87 -1.07
N ILE A 113 -3.19 -6.66 -1.18
CA ILE A 113 -4.26 -6.12 -0.33
C ILE A 113 -5.53 -6.06 -1.17
N GLN A 114 -6.60 -6.62 -0.66
CA GLN A 114 -7.93 -6.51 -1.24
C GLN A 114 -8.77 -5.57 -0.39
N PHE A 115 -9.33 -4.55 -1.02
CA PHE A 115 -10.19 -3.56 -0.39
C PHE A 115 -11.58 -3.60 -1.01
N TRP A 116 -12.61 -3.58 -0.18
CA TRP A 116 -13.98 -3.68 -0.65
C TRP A 116 -14.68 -2.33 -0.70
N GLU A 117 -15.56 -2.15 -1.69
CA GLU A 117 -16.35 -0.92 -1.81
C GLU A 117 -17.15 -0.60 -0.55
N CYS A 118 -17.70 -1.60 0.15
CA CYS A 118 -18.45 -1.39 1.38
C CYS A 118 -17.62 -0.78 2.51
N GLN A 119 -16.32 -1.06 2.55
CA GLN A 119 -15.39 -0.51 3.52
C GLN A 119 -15.13 0.99 3.32
N LEU A 120 -15.52 1.53 2.15
CA LEU A 120 -15.37 2.94 1.80
C LEU A 120 -16.65 3.75 1.95
N LYS A 121 -17.71 3.15 2.53
CA LYS A 121 -18.94 3.89 2.85
C LYS A 121 -18.69 4.91 3.98
N PRO A 122 -19.36 6.08 3.99
CA PRO A 122 -19.03 7.20 4.89
C PRO A 122 -18.85 6.83 6.37
N LYS A 123 -19.69 5.92 6.90
CA LYS A 123 -19.69 5.54 8.33
C LYS A 123 -18.46 4.77 8.79
N VAL A 124 -17.82 4.02 7.88
CA VAL A 124 -16.72 3.09 8.21
C VAL A 124 -15.43 3.39 7.45
N ARG A 125 -15.47 4.40 6.57
CA ARG A 125 -14.37 4.73 5.66
C ARG A 125 -13.09 5.06 6.38
N GLU A 126 -13.19 5.95 7.36
CA GLU A 126 -12.02 6.47 8.06
C GLU A 126 -11.27 5.35 8.78
N GLU A 127 -11.97 4.55 9.55
CA GLU A 127 -11.41 3.40 10.26
C GLU A 127 -10.71 2.42 9.31
N ASN A 128 -11.37 2.07 8.20
CA ASN A 128 -10.81 1.14 7.21
C ASN A 128 -9.60 1.72 6.48
N LEU A 129 -9.58 3.02 6.19
CA LEU A 129 -8.42 3.67 5.57
C LEU A 129 -7.24 3.76 6.55
N GLN A 130 -7.48 4.00 7.84
CA GLN A 130 -6.44 3.94 8.87
C GLN A 130 -5.89 2.52 9.03
N GLY A 131 -6.76 1.49 8.96
CA GLY A 131 -6.34 0.08 8.93
C GLY A 131 -5.45 -0.25 7.72
N LEU A 132 -5.76 0.31 6.54
CA LEU A 132 -4.92 0.20 5.35
C LEU A 132 -3.55 0.86 5.59
N LEU A 133 -3.52 2.06 6.16
CA LEU A 133 -2.29 2.79 6.48
C LEU A 133 -1.41 1.99 7.45
N TYR A 134 -2.01 1.45 8.52
CA TYR A 134 -1.32 0.58 9.47
C TYR A 134 -0.68 -0.64 8.77
N THR A 135 -1.44 -1.31 7.91
CA THR A 135 -0.97 -2.47 7.15
C THR A 135 0.21 -2.12 6.24
N LEU A 136 0.13 -0.99 5.54
CA LEU A 136 1.23 -0.52 4.67
C LEU A 136 2.48 -0.15 5.46
N ASN A 137 2.33 0.50 6.61
CA ASN A 137 3.45 0.82 7.50
C ASN A 137 4.12 -0.45 8.05
N LYS A 138 3.33 -1.48 8.42
CA LYS A 138 3.86 -2.78 8.83
C LYS A 138 4.67 -3.44 7.70
N ILE A 139 4.15 -3.46 6.47
CA ILE A 139 4.86 -3.98 5.30
C ILE A 139 6.14 -3.17 5.05
N MET A 140 6.10 -1.85 5.19
CA MET A 140 7.26 -1.00 5.06
C MET A 140 8.36 -1.37 6.06
N LEU A 141 8.01 -1.57 7.32
CA LEU A 141 8.94 -1.96 8.37
C LEU A 141 9.56 -3.34 8.12
N LEU A 142 8.75 -4.31 7.67
CA LEU A 142 9.24 -5.66 7.33
C LEU A 142 10.22 -5.65 6.16
N ASN A 143 10.04 -4.73 5.20
CA ASN A 143 10.91 -4.59 4.03
C ASN A 143 12.07 -3.60 4.28
N PHE A 144 12.13 -2.96 5.44
CA PHE A 144 13.17 -2.02 5.79
C PHE A 144 14.41 -2.79 6.23
N GLN A 145 15.40 -2.86 5.33
CA GLN A 145 16.76 -3.25 5.66
C GLN A 145 17.57 -1.97 5.88
N PRO A 146 17.98 -1.64 7.10
CA PRO A 146 18.87 -0.51 7.30
C PRO A 146 20.16 -0.79 6.53
N LYS A 147 20.55 0.12 5.65
CA LYS A 147 21.89 0.07 5.08
C LYS A 147 22.85 0.21 6.24
N PRO A 148 23.89 -0.67 6.35
CA PRO A 148 24.91 -0.46 7.34
C PRO A 148 25.49 0.95 7.11
N TYR A 149 25.55 1.74 8.18
CA TYR A 149 26.19 3.05 8.14
C TYR A 149 27.68 2.79 7.91
N GLN A 150 28.16 3.11 6.73
CA GLN A 150 29.59 3.16 6.47
C GLN A 150 30.08 4.47 7.08
N VAL A 151 30.82 4.36 8.17
CA VAL A 151 31.63 5.49 8.66
C VAL A 151 32.71 5.69 7.60
N GLU A 152 32.50 6.62 6.69
CA GLU A 152 33.64 7.18 5.97
C GLU A 152 34.46 7.92 7.03
N GLU A 153 35.61 7.34 7.40
CA GLU A 153 36.61 8.08 8.17
C GLU A 153 36.97 9.30 7.32
N ALA A 154 36.40 10.44 7.69
CA ALA A 154 36.80 11.68 7.07
C ALA A 154 38.32 11.81 7.27
N PRO A 155 39.11 12.09 6.23
CA PRO A 155 40.54 12.28 6.38
C PRO A 155 40.77 13.34 7.46
N MET A 156 41.60 13.01 8.45
CA MET A 156 41.93 13.95 9.52
C MET A 156 42.39 15.25 8.86
N THR A 157 41.64 16.32 9.06
CA THR A 157 42.04 17.64 8.56
C THR A 157 43.27 18.10 9.32
N ILE A 158 44.16 18.84 8.67
CA ILE A 158 45.36 19.43 9.24
C ILE A 158 45.07 20.18 10.57
N ALA A 159 43.83 20.71 10.72
CA ALA A 159 43.38 21.34 11.96
C ALA A 159 43.28 20.35 13.14
N ALA A 160 42.82 19.10 12.89
CA ALA A 160 42.74 18.07 13.94
C ALA A 160 44.09 17.52 14.33
N GLU A 161 45.05 17.45 13.42
CA GLU A 161 46.46 17.12 13.74
C GLU A 161 47.11 18.19 14.61
N ASN A 162 46.89 19.46 14.34
CA ASN A 162 47.42 20.56 15.13
C ASN A 162 46.87 20.56 16.56
N ASP A 163 45.61 20.20 16.76
CA ASP A 163 44.99 20.13 18.10
C ASP A 163 45.55 18.99 18.93
N LEU A 164 45.90 17.86 18.33
CA LEU A 164 46.56 16.73 18.98
C LEU A 164 48.03 17.08 19.38
N VAL A 165 48.74 17.81 18.54
CA VAL A 165 50.09 18.28 18.81
C VAL A 165 50.08 19.32 19.94
N TYR A 166 49.10 20.23 19.95
CA TYR A 166 48.93 21.21 21.05
C TYR A 166 48.64 20.55 22.40
N ARG A 167 47.75 19.55 22.43
CA ARG A 167 47.43 18.79 23.67
C ARG A 167 48.63 18.01 24.19
N LYS A 168 49.45 17.41 23.34
CA LYS A 168 50.69 16.73 23.75
C LYS A 168 51.70 17.68 24.30
N LYS A 169 51.87 18.89 23.74
CA LYS A 169 52.77 19.94 24.29
C LYS A 169 52.28 20.49 25.63
N ALA A 170 50.96 20.66 25.80
CA ALA A 170 50.40 21.16 27.06
C ALA A 170 50.60 20.17 28.22
N LEU A 171 50.55 18.87 27.96
CA LEU A 171 50.80 17.81 28.96
C LEU A 171 52.27 17.66 29.35
N SER A 172 53.23 18.09 28.50
CA SER A 172 54.66 18.04 28.79
C SER A 172 55.20 19.26 29.54
N LEU A 173 54.37 20.30 29.74
CA LEU A 173 54.74 21.56 30.40
C LEU A 173 54.13 21.71 31.81
N SER A 174 53.63 20.64 32.42
CA SER A 174 53.21 20.68 33.85
C SER A 174 54.42 20.73 34.73
N PRO A 175 54.63 21.79 35.52
CA PRO A 175 55.78 21.89 36.42
C PRO A 175 55.61 20.85 37.51
N GLY A 176 56.68 20.07 37.72
CA GLY A 176 56.81 19.17 38.84
C GLY A 176 56.73 19.96 40.17
N THR A 177 55.77 19.62 41.00
CA THR A 177 55.72 20.11 42.37
C THR A 177 56.79 19.39 43.16
N ASP A 178 57.96 20.03 43.28
CA ASP A 178 58.93 19.70 44.32
C ASP A 178 58.27 19.87 45.67
N LYS A 179 58.00 18.77 46.35
CA LYS A 179 57.79 18.75 47.78
C LYS A 179 59.17 18.44 48.42
N LYS A 180 59.82 19.45 48.99
CA LYS A 180 60.86 19.29 49.99
C LYS A 180 60.27 19.47 51.37
N ALA A 181 60.61 18.52 52.22
CA ALA A 181 60.68 18.52 53.73
C ALA A 181 59.36 18.69 54.47
#